data_d5760ca9cf5810c77e352900d82b4b15
#
_entry.id   d5760ca9cf5810c77e352900d82b4b15
#
_cell.length_a   1.000
_cell.length_b   1.000
_cell.length_c   1.000
_cell.angle_alpha   90.00
_cell.angle_beta   90.00
_cell.angle_gamma   90.00
#
_symmetry.space_group_name_H-M   'P 1'
#
loop_
_entity.id
_entity.type
_entity.pdbx_description
1 polymer ?
#
loop_
_entity_poly.entity_id
_entity_poly.type
_entity_poly.pdbx_seq_one_letter_code
_entity_poly.pdbx_strand_id
1 'polypeptide(L)'
;MLLLATMAFGQAKEDAGDGKMLDKQTMEFKDYLPEIHGTIRGKYEYQTETSESRFEVRNARFSVSGNVHPIVAYKAEIDLSDEGSIKMLDAYARVFPVKDLNFTIGQMRVPFTIDAHRSPHQQYFANRSFIAKQVGNVRDVGLTAGYTNKGGFPFILEGGLFNGSGLTNQKEWHKTLNYSIKAQLLPNKNWNLTLSTQMIKPENVRINMYDAGIYYQNDRFHIEAEYLYKMYGHEAFKDVHAVNSFINYDLPLKKVFNKISFLARYDMMTDHSDGKMDETTKALIINDYAR
;
A
#
# COMPACT_ATOMS: atom_id res chain seq x y z
N MET A 1 -3.18 -26.17 -8.91
CA MET A 1 -2.06 -26.09 -7.93
C MET A 1 -1.05 -25.10 -8.46
N LEU A 2 -0.99 -23.93 -7.85
CA LEU A 2 -0.15 -22.83 -8.32
C LEU A 2 1.25 -23.00 -7.70
N LEU A 3 2.25 -23.32 -8.52
CA LEU A 3 3.64 -23.36 -8.07
C LEU A 3 4.22 -21.94 -8.25
N LEU A 4 4.40 -21.21 -7.15
CA LEU A 4 4.96 -19.86 -7.12
C LEU A 4 6.40 -19.94 -6.63
N ALA A 5 7.34 -19.71 -7.54
CA ALA A 5 8.72 -19.38 -7.16
C ALA A 5 8.87 -17.86 -7.14
N THR A 6 8.93 -17.28 -5.96
CA THR A 6 9.28 -15.87 -5.79
C THR A 6 10.74 -15.79 -5.37
N MET A 7 11.62 -15.37 -6.27
CA MET A 7 12.99 -15.00 -5.89
C MET A 7 12.99 -13.52 -5.54
N ALA A 8 13.07 -13.19 -4.27
CA ALA A 8 13.35 -11.83 -3.80
C ALA A 8 14.86 -11.71 -3.57
N PHE A 9 15.54 -10.96 -4.41
CA PHE A 9 16.91 -10.54 -4.16
C PHE A 9 16.87 -9.16 -3.47
N GLY A 10 17.36 -9.12 -2.26
CA GLY A 10 17.56 -7.91 -1.48
C GLY A 10 16.85 -7.98 -0.13
N GLN A 11 17.61 -8.17 0.94
CA GLN A 11 17.14 -7.84 2.30
C GLN A 11 17.05 -6.31 2.39
N ALA A 12 15.86 -5.75 2.18
CA ALA A 12 15.59 -4.39 2.58
C ALA A 12 15.47 -4.38 4.11
N LYS A 13 16.30 -3.58 4.77
CA LYS A 13 16.00 -3.12 6.14
C LYS A 13 14.59 -2.52 6.13
N GLU A 14 13.85 -2.78 7.21
CA GLU A 14 12.51 -2.18 7.45
C GLU A 14 12.50 -0.70 7.08
N ASP A 15 11.54 -0.31 6.24
CA ASP A 15 11.15 1.06 5.87
C ASP A 15 12.27 2.14 5.85
N ALA A 16 13.43 1.78 5.32
CA ALA A 16 14.57 2.69 5.17
C ALA A 16 14.39 3.62 3.96
N GLY A 17 13.27 4.25 3.78
CA GLY A 17 13.03 5.07 2.61
C GLY A 17 12.13 6.27 2.82
N ASP A 18 11.51 6.38 3.99
CA ASP A 18 10.53 7.44 4.22
C ASP A 18 11.13 8.72 4.81
N GLY A 19 12.47 8.77 4.99
CA GLY A 19 13.17 9.87 5.63
C GLY A 19 12.83 9.98 7.13
N LYS A 20 13.71 10.59 7.87
CA LYS A 20 13.55 10.86 9.31
C LYS A 20 14.09 12.24 9.65
N MET A 21 13.58 12.82 10.71
CA MET A 21 14.18 14.01 11.28
C MET A 21 15.59 13.70 11.80
N LEU A 22 16.59 14.45 11.34
CA LEU A 22 17.98 14.32 11.77
C LEU A 22 18.33 15.41 12.78
N ASP A 23 19.24 15.11 13.70
CA ASP A 23 19.71 16.11 14.64
C ASP A 23 20.67 17.07 13.95
N LYS A 24 20.39 18.37 13.99
CA LYS A 24 21.21 19.41 13.37
C LYS A 24 22.65 19.44 13.88
N GLN A 25 22.88 19.03 15.12
CA GLN A 25 24.21 19.12 15.75
C GLN A 25 25.14 17.97 15.37
N THR A 26 24.60 16.88 14.84
CA THR A 26 25.34 15.64 14.53
C THR A 26 25.37 15.27 13.05
N MET A 27 24.81 16.11 12.17
CA MET A 27 24.76 15.80 10.73
C MET A 27 26.14 15.88 10.08
N GLU A 28 26.51 14.80 9.42
CA GLU A 28 27.70 14.69 8.59
C GLU A 28 27.30 14.67 7.10
N PHE A 29 28.27 14.90 6.21
CA PHE A 29 28.06 14.84 4.75
C PHE A 29 27.38 13.53 4.29
N LYS A 30 27.70 12.41 4.94
CA LYS A 30 27.09 11.11 4.65
C LYS A 30 25.57 11.05 4.82
N ASP A 31 24.99 11.87 5.70
CA ASP A 31 23.55 11.90 5.99
C ASP A 31 22.74 12.58 4.88
N TYR A 32 23.43 13.31 3.97
CA TYR A 32 22.85 13.91 2.77
C TYR A 32 22.98 13.02 1.53
N LEU A 33 23.77 11.93 1.62
CA LEU A 33 23.91 11.02 0.49
C LEU A 33 22.59 10.28 0.25
N PRO A 34 22.15 10.17 -1.02
CA PRO A 34 20.94 9.45 -1.34
C PRO A 34 21.08 7.95 -1.06
N GLU A 35 20.05 7.36 -0.49
CA GLU A 35 19.90 5.91 -0.40
C GLU A 35 19.20 5.40 -1.66
N ILE A 36 19.76 4.35 -2.26
CA ILE A 36 19.25 3.73 -3.49
C ILE A 36 18.72 2.35 -3.15
N HIS A 37 17.49 2.06 -3.55
CA HIS A 37 16.86 0.75 -3.34
C HIS A 37 16.30 0.21 -4.67
N GLY A 38 16.32 -1.12 -4.80
CA GLY A 38 15.75 -1.82 -5.94
C GLY A 38 14.96 -3.03 -5.52
N THR A 39 13.89 -3.35 -6.24
CA THR A 39 13.08 -4.55 -6.04
C THR A 39 12.71 -5.15 -7.39
N ILE A 40 13.14 -6.39 -7.65
CA ILE A 40 12.74 -7.16 -8.81
C ILE A 40 11.96 -8.39 -8.34
N ARG A 41 10.77 -8.60 -8.91
CA ARG A 41 9.94 -9.78 -8.67
C ARG A 41 9.51 -10.37 -10.00
N GLY A 42 9.87 -11.64 -10.23
CA GLY A 42 9.32 -12.44 -11.30
C GLY A 42 8.22 -13.36 -10.78
N LYS A 43 7.29 -13.76 -11.63
CA LYS A 43 6.33 -14.82 -11.35
C LYS A 43 6.15 -15.73 -12.55
N TYR A 44 5.80 -16.97 -12.27
CA TYR A 44 5.29 -17.93 -13.25
C TYR A 44 3.86 -18.28 -12.87
N GLU A 45 2.97 -18.29 -13.84
CA GLU A 45 1.56 -18.67 -13.69
C GLU A 45 1.22 -19.79 -14.65
N TYR A 46 0.45 -20.76 -14.16
CA TYR A 46 -0.14 -21.82 -14.98
C TYR A 46 -1.64 -21.85 -14.74
N GLN A 47 -2.41 -21.70 -15.80
CA GLN A 47 -3.86 -21.76 -15.80
C GLN A 47 -4.32 -23.17 -16.13
N THR A 48 -4.92 -23.86 -15.18
CA THR A 48 -5.29 -25.28 -15.31
C THR A 48 -6.45 -25.51 -16.27
N GLU A 49 -7.35 -24.55 -16.42
CA GLU A 49 -8.54 -24.66 -17.30
C GLU A 49 -8.16 -24.63 -18.77
N THR A 50 -7.23 -23.76 -19.16
CA THR A 50 -6.78 -23.61 -20.56
C THR A 50 -5.47 -24.34 -20.84
N SER A 51 -4.79 -24.86 -19.80
CA SER A 51 -3.46 -25.47 -19.87
C SER A 51 -2.39 -24.52 -20.41
N GLU A 52 -2.55 -23.22 -20.13
CA GLU A 52 -1.63 -22.16 -20.57
C GLU A 52 -0.70 -21.72 -19.43
N SER A 53 0.47 -21.23 -19.78
CA SER A 53 1.44 -20.73 -18.81
C SER A 53 2.12 -19.46 -19.28
N ARG A 54 2.57 -18.65 -18.31
CA ARG A 54 3.35 -17.45 -18.61
C ARG A 54 4.36 -17.12 -17.53
N PHE A 55 5.46 -16.50 -17.95
CA PHE A 55 6.36 -15.79 -17.07
C PHE A 55 6.03 -14.29 -17.14
N GLU A 56 6.14 -13.61 -16.00
CA GLU A 56 5.88 -12.18 -15.91
C GLU A 56 6.89 -11.52 -14.98
N VAL A 57 7.41 -10.34 -15.36
CA VAL A 57 8.09 -9.44 -14.44
C VAL A 57 7.03 -8.68 -13.66
N ARG A 58 6.76 -9.12 -12.44
CA ARG A 58 5.67 -8.56 -11.62
C ARG A 58 5.98 -7.18 -11.06
N ASN A 59 7.23 -6.92 -10.70
CA ASN A 59 7.72 -5.62 -10.27
C ASN A 59 9.18 -5.47 -10.68
N ALA A 60 9.55 -4.28 -11.15
CA ALA A 60 10.92 -3.87 -11.40
C ALA A 60 11.06 -2.42 -10.90
N ARG A 61 11.23 -2.24 -9.59
CA ARG A 61 11.22 -0.94 -8.94
C ARG A 61 12.60 -0.45 -8.61
N PHE A 62 12.77 0.85 -8.76
CA PHE A 62 13.95 1.58 -8.36
C PHE A 62 13.52 2.82 -7.58
N SER A 63 14.13 3.07 -6.43
CA SER A 63 13.84 4.27 -5.64
C SER A 63 15.11 4.93 -5.12
N VAL A 64 15.00 6.24 -4.98
CA VAL A 64 16.01 7.12 -4.38
C VAL A 64 15.33 7.90 -3.27
N SER A 65 15.93 7.92 -2.09
CA SER A 65 15.44 8.68 -0.93
C SER A 65 16.61 9.30 -0.15
N GLY A 66 16.33 10.32 0.62
CA GLY A 66 17.34 10.97 1.45
C GLY A 66 16.84 12.25 2.10
N ASN A 67 17.75 12.97 2.74
CA ASN A 67 17.49 14.25 3.34
C ASN A 67 18.25 15.35 2.59
N VAL A 68 17.56 16.44 2.23
CA VAL A 68 18.19 17.69 1.71
C VAL A 68 18.41 18.71 2.82
N HIS A 69 17.79 18.52 3.96
CA HIS A 69 17.91 19.33 5.16
C HIS A 69 17.60 18.48 6.40
N PRO A 70 18.07 18.77 7.61
CA PRO A 70 17.77 17.98 8.82
C PRO A 70 16.29 17.68 9.03
N ILE A 71 15.41 18.58 8.62
CA ILE A 71 13.95 18.44 8.76
C ILE A 71 13.24 18.22 7.41
N VAL A 72 13.95 18.02 6.31
CA VAL A 72 13.36 17.85 4.98
C VAL A 72 13.92 16.61 4.30
N ALA A 73 13.07 15.64 4.09
CA ALA A 73 13.36 14.41 3.34
C ALA A 73 12.66 14.41 1.99
N TYR A 74 13.12 13.55 1.09
CA TYR A 74 12.50 13.31 -0.21
C TYR A 74 12.51 11.83 -0.57
N LYS A 75 11.62 11.43 -1.47
CA LYS A 75 11.63 10.13 -2.11
C LYS A 75 11.14 10.22 -3.55
N ALA A 76 11.80 9.47 -4.43
CA ALA A 76 11.32 9.19 -5.78
C ALA A 76 11.38 7.67 -6.02
N GLU A 77 10.31 7.07 -6.57
CA GLU A 77 10.22 5.65 -6.90
C GLU A 77 9.57 5.47 -8.26
N ILE A 78 10.17 4.64 -9.12
CA ILE A 78 9.62 4.26 -10.43
C ILE A 78 9.42 2.75 -10.50
N ASP A 79 8.50 2.29 -11.36
CA ASP A 79 8.31 0.89 -11.73
C ASP A 79 8.47 0.73 -13.24
N LEU A 80 9.33 -0.20 -13.64
CA LEU A 80 9.70 -0.50 -15.03
C LEU A 80 9.01 -1.78 -15.54
N SER A 81 8.10 -2.37 -14.76
CA SER A 81 7.46 -3.66 -15.09
C SER A 81 6.20 -3.54 -15.96
N ASP A 82 5.85 -2.36 -16.44
CA ASP A 82 4.63 -2.11 -17.19
C ASP A 82 4.86 -2.09 -18.71
N GLU A 83 5.28 -3.24 -19.27
CA GLU A 83 5.37 -3.53 -20.72
C GLU A 83 5.98 -2.38 -21.55
N GLY A 84 7.09 -1.82 -21.08
CA GLY A 84 7.80 -0.72 -21.75
C GLY A 84 7.41 0.69 -21.29
N SER A 85 6.43 0.84 -20.42
CA SER A 85 6.06 2.12 -19.80
C SER A 85 6.74 2.30 -18.45
N ILE A 86 7.24 3.49 -18.18
CA ILE A 86 7.78 3.86 -16.88
C ILE A 86 6.65 4.49 -16.05
N LYS A 87 6.35 3.90 -14.88
CA LYS A 87 5.40 4.48 -13.94
C LYS A 87 6.14 5.17 -12.81
N MET A 88 5.93 6.47 -12.64
CA MET A 88 6.32 7.17 -11.42
C MET A 88 5.37 6.74 -10.28
N LEU A 89 5.89 6.09 -9.26
CA LEU A 89 5.10 5.60 -8.13
C LEU A 89 5.07 6.62 -7.00
N ASP A 90 6.23 7.00 -6.47
CA ASP A 90 6.36 7.98 -5.41
C ASP A 90 7.23 9.16 -5.92
N ALA A 91 6.83 10.39 -5.62
CA ALA A 91 7.59 11.60 -5.86
C ALA A 91 7.11 12.67 -4.88
N TYR A 92 7.75 12.75 -3.71
CA TYR A 92 7.32 13.65 -2.65
C TYR A 92 8.47 14.26 -1.85
N ALA A 93 8.15 15.39 -1.22
CA ALA A 93 8.93 15.98 -0.15
C ALA A 93 8.18 15.82 1.18
N ARG A 94 8.94 15.56 2.25
CA ARG A 94 8.44 15.40 3.62
C ARG A 94 9.17 16.34 4.56
N VAL A 95 8.41 17.09 5.34
CA VAL A 95 8.93 18.05 6.32
C VAL A 95 8.60 17.57 7.73
N PHE A 96 9.58 17.61 8.62
CA PHE A 96 9.46 17.28 10.04
C PHE A 96 9.61 18.55 10.89
N PRO A 97 8.53 19.34 11.13
CA PRO A 97 8.64 20.58 11.89
C PRO A 97 9.04 20.35 13.35
N VAL A 98 8.60 19.24 13.91
CA VAL A 98 8.98 18.75 15.23
C VAL A 98 9.12 17.23 15.20
N LYS A 99 9.74 16.68 16.23
CA LYS A 99 9.89 15.24 16.38
C LYS A 99 8.52 14.54 16.32
N ASP A 100 8.49 13.41 15.61
CA ASP A 100 7.32 12.53 15.47
C ASP A 100 6.12 13.13 14.71
N LEU A 101 6.19 14.38 14.21
CA LEU A 101 5.21 15.01 13.32
C LEU A 101 5.81 15.24 11.94
N ASN A 102 5.09 14.85 10.89
CA ASN A 102 5.52 15.11 9.52
C ASN A 102 4.37 15.61 8.65
N PHE A 103 4.73 16.37 7.61
CA PHE A 103 3.86 16.75 6.50
C PHE A 103 4.51 16.31 5.20
N THR A 104 3.75 15.67 4.33
CA THR A 104 4.26 15.16 3.05
C THR A 104 3.43 15.73 1.92
N ILE A 105 4.08 16.27 0.88
CA ILE A 105 3.43 16.80 -0.32
C ILE A 105 4.02 16.14 -1.56
N GLY A 106 3.18 15.77 -2.50
CA GLY A 106 3.55 15.13 -3.77
C GLY A 106 2.76 13.87 -4.03
N GLN A 107 3.30 12.99 -4.87
CA GLN A 107 2.72 11.69 -5.18
C GLN A 107 3.23 10.65 -4.18
N MET A 108 2.31 10.02 -3.45
CA MET A 108 2.63 9.09 -2.37
C MET A 108 1.56 8.03 -2.21
N ARG A 109 1.81 7.03 -1.36
CA ARG A 109 0.78 6.07 -0.98
C ARG A 109 -0.30 6.74 -0.15
N VAL A 110 -1.54 6.43 -0.48
CA VAL A 110 -2.70 6.85 0.30
C VAL A 110 -2.72 6.05 1.61
N PRO A 111 -2.81 6.68 2.78
CA PRO A 111 -2.84 5.98 4.07
C PRO A 111 -4.18 5.28 4.29
N PHE A 112 -4.37 4.12 3.67
CA PHE A 112 -5.59 3.34 3.74
C PHE A 112 -5.28 1.84 3.70
N THR A 113 -6.01 1.03 4.47
CA THR A 113 -5.89 -0.43 4.63
C THR A 113 -4.49 -0.93 5.07
N ILE A 114 -4.35 -2.23 5.28
CA ILE A 114 -3.07 -2.89 5.55
C ILE A 114 -2.46 -3.40 4.25
N ASP A 115 -3.18 -4.27 3.50
CA ASP A 115 -2.60 -4.95 2.34
C ASP A 115 -2.35 -4.01 1.16
N ALA A 116 -3.21 -3.01 0.90
CA ALA A 116 -2.97 -2.02 -0.16
C ALA A 116 -1.75 -1.14 0.14
N HIS A 117 -1.50 -0.83 1.39
CA HIS A 117 -0.37 -0.01 1.82
C HIS A 117 0.97 -0.79 1.87
N ARG A 118 0.94 -2.13 1.83
CA ARG A 118 2.12 -3.00 1.90
C ARG A 118 2.99 -2.89 0.64
N SER A 119 4.28 -2.75 0.84
CA SER A 119 5.28 -2.73 -0.25
C SER A 119 5.45 -4.12 -0.88
N PRO A 120 5.89 -4.24 -2.16
CA PRO A 120 6.05 -5.52 -2.83
C PRO A 120 6.95 -6.52 -2.10
N HIS A 121 8.01 -6.04 -1.46
CA HIS A 121 8.94 -6.88 -0.70
C HIS A 121 8.37 -7.39 0.63
N GLN A 122 7.29 -6.76 1.11
CA GLN A 122 6.57 -7.13 2.34
C GLN A 122 5.35 -8.02 2.06
N GLN A 123 5.04 -8.29 0.78
CA GLN A 123 3.89 -9.11 0.42
C GLN A 123 4.16 -10.59 0.66
N TYR A 124 3.25 -11.24 1.36
CA TYR A 124 3.27 -12.68 1.63
C TYR A 124 2.83 -13.51 0.41
N PHE A 125 1.95 -12.99 -0.41
CA PHE A 125 1.37 -13.69 -1.56
C PHE A 125 1.79 -13.02 -2.87
N ALA A 126 1.74 -13.78 -3.96
CA ALA A 126 2.02 -13.27 -5.30
C ALA A 126 1.01 -12.20 -5.74
N ASN A 127 -0.24 -12.38 -5.38
CA ASN A 127 -1.33 -11.47 -5.68
C ASN A 127 -1.85 -10.80 -4.41
N ARG A 128 -2.22 -9.54 -4.53
CA ARG A 128 -2.89 -8.79 -3.46
C ARG A 128 -4.27 -9.38 -3.16
N SER A 129 -4.80 -9.08 -1.98
CA SER A 129 -6.17 -9.38 -1.58
C SER A 129 -7.21 -8.68 -2.47
N PHE A 130 -8.47 -9.10 -2.39
CA PHE A 130 -9.58 -8.36 -2.99
C PHE A 130 -9.70 -6.95 -2.41
N ILE A 131 -9.50 -6.79 -1.09
CA ILE A 131 -9.47 -5.47 -0.45
C ILE A 131 -8.50 -4.55 -1.18
N ALA A 132 -7.24 -4.95 -1.34
CA ALA A 132 -6.21 -4.12 -1.96
C ALA A 132 -6.43 -3.85 -3.46
N LYS A 133 -7.28 -4.63 -4.13
CA LYS A 133 -7.66 -4.39 -5.54
C LYS A 133 -8.88 -3.47 -5.69
N GLN A 134 -9.67 -3.28 -4.63
CA GLN A 134 -10.97 -2.61 -4.67
C GLN A 134 -11.01 -1.27 -3.91
N VAL A 135 -9.88 -0.82 -3.37
CA VAL A 135 -9.80 0.45 -2.62
C VAL A 135 -9.51 1.68 -3.49
N GLY A 136 -9.51 1.53 -4.81
CA GLY A 136 -9.13 2.60 -5.74
C GLY A 136 -7.62 2.75 -5.87
N ASN A 137 -7.17 3.98 -6.12
CA ASN A 137 -5.75 4.25 -6.32
C ASN A 137 -4.96 4.08 -5.02
N VAL A 138 -3.99 3.16 -5.02
CA VAL A 138 -3.08 2.95 -3.88
C VAL A 138 -2.13 4.14 -3.70
N ARG A 139 -1.92 4.92 -4.76
CA ARG A 139 -1.09 6.13 -4.78
C ARG A 139 -1.84 7.27 -5.44
N ASP A 140 -1.62 8.47 -4.92
CA ASP A 140 -2.23 9.68 -5.44
C ASP A 140 -1.36 10.91 -5.12
N VAL A 141 -1.64 12.02 -5.76
CA VAL A 141 -1.00 13.30 -5.48
C VAL A 141 -1.81 14.05 -4.44
N GLY A 142 -1.13 14.51 -3.39
CA GLY A 142 -1.82 15.20 -2.31
C GLY A 142 -0.90 15.72 -1.22
N LEU A 143 -1.53 16.03 -0.10
CA LEU A 143 -0.88 16.48 1.15
C LEU A 143 -1.32 15.55 2.27
N THR A 144 -0.35 15.05 3.06
CA THR A 144 -0.63 14.26 4.26
C THR A 144 0.02 14.89 5.50
N ALA A 145 -0.57 14.62 6.65
CA ALA A 145 0.02 14.85 7.97
C ALA A 145 0.12 13.51 8.69
N GLY A 146 1.25 13.23 9.31
CA GLY A 146 1.51 12.02 10.09
C GLY A 146 2.03 12.35 11.47
N TYR A 147 1.53 11.66 12.48
CA TYR A 147 2.02 11.76 13.86
C TYR A 147 2.25 10.37 14.45
N THR A 148 3.42 10.18 15.07
CA THR A 148 3.83 8.94 15.71
C THR A 148 4.04 9.15 17.19
N ASN A 149 3.22 8.51 18.02
CA ASN A 149 3.45 8.47 19.48
C ASN A 149 4.22 7.20 19.84
N LYS A 150 5.38 7.35 20.48
CA LYS A 150 6.23 6.23 20.95
C LYS A 150 6.16 6.00 22.46
N GLY A 151 5.52 6.92 23.20
CA GLY A 151 5.43 6.86 24.66
C GLY A 151 4.11 6.29 25.15
N GLY A 152 4.09 5.69 26.33
CA GLY A 152 2.90 5.18 27.00
C GLY A 152 2.13 4.14 26.19
N PHE A 153 1.16 4.59 25.41
CA PHE A 153 0.44 3.78 24.44
C PHE A 153 0.85 4.14 23.02
N PRO A 154 1.70 3.34 22.34
CA PRO A 154 2.21 3.65 21.02
C PRO A 154 1.12 3.62 19.95
N PHE A 155 1.08 4.66 19.10
CA PHE A 155 0.18 4.72 17.94
C PHE A 155 0.79 5.57 16.81
N ILE A 156 0.30 5.34 15.60
CA ILE A 156 0.58 6.13 14.40
C ILE A 156 -0.76 6.64 13.87
N LEU A 157 -0.84 7.93 13.60
CA LEU A 157 -1.99 8.56 12.95
C LEU A 157 -1.52 9.25 11.68
N GLU A 158 -2.14 8.92 10.55
CA GLU A 158 -1.88 9.54 9.26
C GLU A 158 -3.20 9.98 8.64
N GLY A 159 -3.21 11.14 8.00
CA GLY A 159 -4.37 11.61 7.27
C GLY A 159 -3.96 12.54 6.15
N GLY A 160 -4.77 12.62 5.09
CA GLY A 160 -4.44 13.46 3.96
C GLY A 160 -5.60 13.76 3.02
N LEU A 161 -5.34 14.75 2.16
CA LEU A 161 -6.19 15.19 1.06
C LEU A 161 -5.48 14.90 -0.26
N PHE A 162 -6.21 14.39 -1.24
CA PHE A 162 -5.70 13.88 -2.50
C PHE A 162 -6.53 14.36 -3.67
N ASN A 163 -5.90 14.44 -4.85
CA ASN A 163 -6.60 14.84 -6.08
C ASN A 163 -7.65 13.81 -6.54
N GLY A 164 -7.39 12.51 -6.33
CA GLY A 164 -8.20 11.44 -6.91
C GLY A 164 -7.73 10.99 -8.30
N SER A 165 -6.65 11.58 -8.81
CA SER A 165 -6.12 11.31 -10.15
C SER A 165 -5.28 10.03 -10.23
N GLY A 166 -4.85 9.49 -9.09
CA GLY A 166 -3.95 8.35 -9.05
C GLY A 166 -2.55 8.67 -9.59
N LEU A 167 -2.04 7.79 -10.46
CA LEU A 167 -0.71 7.95 -11.08
C LEU A 167 -0.72 8.80 -12.36
N THR A 168 -1.89 9.12 -12.89
CA THR A 168 -2.09 9.84 -14.15
C THR A 168 -2.97 11.06 -13.94
N ASN A 169 -3.13 11.90 -14.99
CA ASN A 169 -4.07 13.03 -14.99
C ASN A 169 -3.86 14.06 -13.86
N GLN A 170 -2.64 14.19 -13.37
CA GLN A 170 -2.30 15.11 -12.25
C GLN A 170 -2.52 16.59 -12.59
N LYS A 171 -2.68 16.94 -13.87
CA LYS A 171 -2.91 18.31 -14.36
C LYS A 171 -4.41 18.67 -14.45
N GLU A 172 -5.28 17.72 -14.22
CA GLU A 172 -6.72 17.98 -14.23
C GLU A 172 -7.18 18.72 -12.97
N TRP A 173 -8.17 19.59 -13.15
CA TRP A 173 -8.78 20.32 -12.05
C TRP A 173 -9.94 19.51 -11.45
N HIS A 174 -9.92 19.30 -10.15
CA HIS A 174 -10.93 18.53 -9.43
C HIS A 174 -11.84 19.43 -8.59
N LYS A 175 -13.16 19.24 -8.69
CA LYS A 175 -14.13 19.96 -7.87
C LYS A 175 -14.16 19.48 -6.41
N THR A 176 -13.70 18.26 -6.15
CA THR A 176 -13.72 17.65 -4.82
C THR A 176 -12.41 16.90 -4.62
N LEU A 177 -11.76 17.13 -3.49
CA LEU A 177 -10.59 16.34 -3.08
C LEU A 177 -11.07 15.07 -2.38
N ASN A 178 -10.33 14.00 -2.57
CA ASN A 178 -10.46 12.77 -1.80
C ASN A 178 -9.78 12.94 -0.43
N TYR A 179 -10.23 12.20 0.58
CA TYR A 179 -9.51 12.15 1.85
C TYR A 179 -9.28 10.72 2.31
N SER A 180 -8.26 10.55 3.13
CA SER A 180 -7.98 9.29 3.82
C SER A 180 -7.42 9.55 5.21
N ILE A 181 -7.81 8.72 6.18
CA ILE A 181 -7.29 8.74 7.55
C ILE A 181 -7.03 7.30 7.97
N LYS A 182 -5.85 7.06 8.55
CA LYS A 182 -5.43 5.75 9.06
C LYS A 182 -4.84 5.90 10.45
N ALA A 183 -5.33 5.12 11.39
CA ALA A 183 -4.80 5.00 12.73
C ALA A 183 -4.28 3.58 12.96
N GLN A 184 -3.07 3.47 13.51
CA GLN A 184 -2.47 2.19 13.90
C GLN A 184 -2.17 2.23 15.40
N LEU A 185 -2.70 1.29 16.14
CA LEU A 185 -2.46 1.10 17.56
C LEU A 185 -1.46 -0.05 17.71
N LEU A 186 -0.38 0.20 18.46
CA LEU A 186 0.75 -0.72 18.60
C LEU A 186 0.92 -1.11 20.09
N PRO A 187 0.00 -1.94 20.64
CA PRO A 187 0.02 -2.27 22.08
C PRO A 187 1.35 -2.86 22.55
N ASN A 188 2.03 -3.57 21.64
CA ASN A 188 3.41 -4.03 21.81
C ASN A 188 4.01 -4.32 20.44
N LYS A 189 5.29 -4.74 20.40
CA LYS A 189 6.05 -5.02 19.17
C LYS A 189 5.46 -6.11 18.25
N ASN A 190 4.53 -6.92 18.75
CA ASN A 190 3.97 -8.07 18.05
C ASN A 190 2.57 -7.79 17.48
N TRP A 191 1.84 -6.83 18.02
CA TRP A 191 0.46 -6.53 17.65
C TRP A 191 0.32 -5.18 16.94
N ASN A 192 -0.49 -5.16 15.92
CA ASN A 192 -0.95 -3.92 15.26
C ASN A 192 -2.46 -4.03 15.05
N LEU A 193 -3.19 -3.02 15.51
CA LEU A 193 -4.60 -2.82 15.20
C LEU A 193 -4.69 -1.59 14.30
N THR A 194 -5.21 -1.73 13.10
CA THR A 194 -5.38 -0.67 12.11
C THR A 194 -6.86 -0.34 11.95
N LEU A 195 -7.18 0.95 12.00
CA LEU A 195 -8.49 1.47 11.62
C LEU A 195 -8.26 2.53 10.55
N SER A 196 -8.99 2.48 9.46
CA SER A 196 -8.85 3.47 8.41
C SER A 196 -10.18 3.83 7.74
N THR A 197 -10.25 5.03 7.20
CA THR A 197 -11.39 5.49 6.39
C THR A 197 -10.89 6.28 5.19
N GLN A 198 -11.57 6.12 4.07
CA GLN A 198 -11.27 6.84 2.84
C GLN A 198 -12.57 7.24 2.14
N MET A 199 -12.61 8.45 1.61
CA MET A 199 -13.62 8.89 0.68
C MET A 199 -12.97 9.20 -0.66
N ILE A 200 -13.49 8.59 -1.71
CA ILE A 200 -13.12 8.88 -3.09
C ILE A 200 -14.36 9.26 -3.89
N LYS A 201 -14.16 10.04 -4.95
CA LYS A 201 -15.22 10.42 -5.85
C LYS A 201 -14.77 10.27 -7.30
N PRO A 202 -14.66 9.01 -7.79
CA PRO A 202 -14.44 8.80 -9.21
C PRO A 202 -15.67 9.33 -9.98
N GLU A 203 -15.42 10.18 -10.98
CA GLU A 203 -16.46 10.84 -11.75
C GLU A 203 -17.53 11.51 -10.87
N ASN A 204 -18.74 10.94 -10.80
CA ASN A 204 -19.88 11.54 -10.08
C ASN A 204 -20.35 10.74 -8.86
N VAL A 205 -19.81 9.54 -8.62
CA VAL A 205 -20.22 8.68 -7.52
C VAL A 205 -19.26 8.82 -6.34
N ARG A 206 -19.80 9.26 -5.19
CA ARG A 206 -19.04 9.27 -3.93
C ARG A 206 -18.98 7.85 -3.38
N ILE A 207 -17.81 7.43 -2.97
CA ILE A 207 -17.57 6.14 -2.34
C ILE A 207 -16.92 6.39 -0.98
N ASN A 208 -17.57 5.93 0.08
CA ASN A 208 -17.01 5.94 1.43
C ASN A 208 -16.58 4.53 1.78
N MET A 209 -15.38 4.40 2.32
CA MET A 209 -14.79 3.12 2.70
C MET A 209 -14.32 3.18 4.15
N TYR A 210 -14.57 2.11 4.87
CA TYR A 210 -14.16 1.92 6.27
C TYR A 210 -13.44 0.59 6.35
N ASP A 211 -12.30 0.59 6.98
CA ASP A 211 -11.43 -0.57 7.08
C ASP A 211 -10.99 -0.79 8.53
N ALA A 212 -10.98 -2.04 8.94
CA ALA A 212 -10.46 -2.48 10.22
C ALA A 212 -9.62 -3.72 10.04
N GLY A 213 -8.39 -3.68 10.50
CA GLY A 213 -7.48 -4.80 10.41
C GLY A 213 -6.67 -5.01 11.68
N ILE A 214 -6.26 -6.23 11.88
CA ILE A 214 -5.41 -6.64 13.00
C ILE A 214 -4.38 -7.64 12.54
N TYR A 215 -3.16 -7.52 13.01
CA TYR A 215 -2.20 -8.60 12.87
C TYR A 215 -1.40 -8.85 14.14
N TYR A 216 -0.99 -10.11 14.27
CA TYR A 216 0.01 -10.57 15.23
C TYR A 216 1.21 -11.11 14.48
N GLN A 217 2.40 -10.68 14.86
CA GLN A 217 3.65 -11.13 14.26
C GLN A 217 4.68 -11.44 15.32
N ASN A 218 5.38 -12.56 15.15
CA ASN A 218 6.59 -12.91 15.88
C ASN A 218 7.62 -13.51 14.92
N ASP A 219 8.74 -14.06 15.42
CA ASP A 219 9.81 -14.60 14.60
C ASP A 219 9.39 -15.75 13.67
N ARG A 220 8.28 -16.43 13.95
CA ARG A 220 7.81 -17.60 13.20
C ARG A 220 6.42 -17.46 12.62
N PHE A 221 5.55 -16.68 13.25
CA PHE A 221 4.16 -16.56 12.87
C PHE A 221 3.82 -15.14 12.44
N HIS A 222 3.04 -15.02 11.40
CA HIS A 222 2.28 -13.83 11.08
C HIS A 222 0.83 -14.25 10.85
N ILE A 223 -0.10 -13.69 11.62
CA ILE A 223 -1.54 -13.92 11.50
C ILE A 223 -2.18 -12.57 11.28
N GLU A 224 -2.98 -12.43 10.25
CA GLU A 224 -3.60 -11.16 9.87
C GLU A 224 -5.06 -11.37 9.46
N ALA A 225 -5.90 -10.44 9.86
CA ALA A 225 -7.28 -10.34 9.41
C ALA A 225 -7.61 -8.87 9.13
N GLU A 226 -8.29 -8.61 8.02
CA GLU A 226 -8.68 -7.28 7.54
C GLU A 226 -10.11 -7.35 7.00
N TYR A 227 -10.92 -6.35 7.33
CA TYR A 227 -12.29 -6.21 6.87
C TYR A 227 -12.52 -4.83 6.29
N LEU A 228 -13.07 -4.76 5.10
CA LEU A 228 -13.45 -3.55 4.39
C LEU A 228 -14.97 -3.48 4.22
N TYR A 229 -15.54 -2.33 4.57
CA TYR A 229 -16.91 -1.96 4.24
C TYR A 229 -16.91 -0.76 3.28
N LYS A 230 -17.59 -0.88 2.14
CA LYS A 230 -17.58 0.11 1.07
C LYS A 230 -19.01 0.47 0.69
N MET A 231 -19.33 1.75 0.74
CA MET A 231 -20.66 2.32 0.48
C MET A 231 -20.61 3.23 -0.74
N TYR A 232 -21.60 3.12 -1.59
CA TYR A 232 -21.76 3.97 -2.78
C TYR A 232 -22.83 5.04 -2.55
N GLY A 233 -22.50 6.29 -2.85
CA GLY A 233 -23.44 7.41 -2.80
C GLY A 233 -24.62 7.19 -3.73
N HIS A 234 -25.79 7.67 -3.31
CA HIS A 234 -27.07 7.56 -4.05
C HIS A 234 -27.48 6.11 -4.37
N GLU A 235 -26.99 5.13 -3.59
CA GLU A 235 -27.25 3.70 -3.82
C GLU A 235 -26.95 3.28 -5.27
N ALA A 236 -25.88 3.88 -5.85
CA ALA A 236 -25.48 3.58 -7.24
C ALA A 236 -25.15 2.11 -7.44
N PHE A 237 -24.58 1.47 -6.40
CA PHE A 237 -24.29 0.04 -6.32
C PHE A 237 -24.65 -0.47 -4.93
N LYS A 238 -24.74 -1.79 -4.77
CA LYS A 238 -24.83 -2.42 -3.45
C LYS A 238 -23.59 -2.15 -2.63
N ASP A 239 -23.77 -2.07 -1.33
CA ASP A 239 -22.66 -2.02 -0.38
C ASP A 239 -21.80 -3.28 -0.49
N VAL A 240 -20.49 -3.11 -0.36
CA VAL A 240 -19.52 -4.20 -0.48
C VAL A 240 -18.92 -4.50 0.88
N HIS A 241 -18.87 -5.78 1.20
CA HIS A 241 -18.15 -6.34 2.34
C HIS A 241 -17.01 -7.20 1.81
N ALA A 242 -15.79 -6.92 2.25
CA ALA A 242 -14.64 -7.73 1.88
C ALA A 242 -13.87 -8.16 3.13
N VAL A 243 -13.37 -9.39 3.13
CA VAL A 243 -12.57 -9.97 4.21
C VAL A 243 -11.31 -10.57 3.59
N ASN A 244 -10.17 -10.24 4.15
CA ASN A 244 -8.91 -10.90 3.89
C ASN A 244 -8.35 -11.42 5.21
N SER A 245 -8.05 -12.71 5.30
CA SER A 245 -7.35 -13.26 6.46
C SER A 245 -6.32 -14.27 6.04
N PHE A 246 -5.18 -14.27 6.68
CA PHE A 246 -4.15 -15.26 6.39
C PHE A 246 -3.27 -15.59 7.59
N ILE A 247 -2.61 -16.73 7.48
CA ILE A 247 -1.57 -17.17 8.39
C ILE A 247 -0.31 -17.50 7.59
N ASN A 248 0.84 -17.11 8.11
CA ASN A 248 2.16 -17.53 7.68
C ASN A 248 2.87 -18.19 8.84
N TYR A 249 3.50 -19.34 8.57
CA TYR A 249 4.41 -20.03 9.50
C TYR A 249 5.76 -20.23 8.85
N ASP A 250 6.81 -19.68 9.46
CA ASP A 250 8.18 -19.78 9.02
C ASP A 250 8.92 -20.89 9.78
N LEU A 251 9.27 -21.97 9.07
CA LEU A 251 10.12 -23.04 9.59
C LEU A 251 11.59 -22.71 9.27
N PRO A 252 12.42 -22.39 10.27
CA PRO A 252 13.83 -22.07 10.02
C PRO A 252 14.59 -23.32 9.55
N LEU A 253 15.44 -23.14 8.55
CA LEU A 253 16.34 -24.16 8.01
C LEU A 253 17.80 -23.77 8.25
N LYS A 254 18.69 -24.78 8.36
CA LYS A 254 20.11 -24.57 8.74
C LYS A 254 21.11 -24.74 7.59
N LYS A 255 20.64 -24.92 6.33
CA LYS A 255 21.55 -25.24 5.21
C LYS A 255 21.41 -24.26 4.05
N VAL A 256 21.00 -24.74 2.87
CA VAL A 256 20.92 -23.97 1.62
C VAL A 256 19.85 -22.87 1.67
N PHE A 257 18.75 -23.11 2.33
CA PHE A 257 17.67 -22.16 2.52
C PHE A 257 17.61 -21.72 3.99
N ASN A 258 17.31 -20.46 4.21
CA ASN A 258 17.16 -19.92 5.57
C ASN A 258 15.87 -20.36 6.24
N LYS A 259 14.81 -20.52 5.47
CA LYS A 259 13.47 -20.91 5.96
C LYS A 259 12.58 -21.50 4.86
N ILE A 260 11.57 -22.26 5.27
CA ILE A 260 10.39 -22.59 4.47
C ILE A 260 9.19 -21.90 5.11
N SER A 261 8.38 -21.22 4.30
CA SER A 261 7.16 -20.54 4.75
C SER A 261 5.92 -21.31 4.28
N PHE A 262 5.02 -21.59 5.20
CA PHE A 262 3.72 -22.18 4.93
C PHE A 262 2.66 -21.08 5.07
N LEU A 263 1.88 -20.85 4.01
CA LEU A 263 0.90 -19.78 3.93
C LEU A 263 -0.47 -20.33 3.58
N ALA A 264 -1.49 -19.81 4.26
CA ALA A 264 -2.90 -20.05 3.92
C ALA A 264 -3.64 -18.72 3.99
N ARG A 265 -4.51 -18.43 3.00
CA ARG A 265 -5.32 -17.21 2.93
C ARG A 265 -6.77 -17.53 2.61
N TYR A 266 -7.67 -16.87 3.33
CA TYR A 266 -9.06 -16.72 2.96
C TYR A 266 -9.30 -15.29 2.51
N ASP A 267 -9.88 -15.11 1.33
CA ASP A 267 -10.09 -13.82 0.70
C ASP A 267 -11.48 -13.82 0.03
N MET A 268 -12.36 -12.90 0.44
CA MET A 268 -13.76 -12.86 0.01
C MET A 268 -14.20 -11.40 -0.20
N MET A 269 -15.04 -11.19 -1.18
CA MET A 269 -15.72 -9.93 -1.45
C MET A 269 -17.13 -10.19 -1.94
N THR A 270 -18.11 -9.42 -1.45
CA THR A 270 -19.48 -9.48 -1.96
C THR A 270 -19.61 -8.77 -3.28
N ASP A 271 -20.59 -9.21 -4.09
CA ASP A 271 -20.90 -8.57 -5.36
C ASP A 271 -21.58 -7.20 -5.14
N HIS A 272 -21.26 -6.23 -6.01
CA HIS A 272 -21.78 -4.87 -6.01
C HIS A 272 -22.51 -4.50 -7.32
N SER A 273 -22.76 -5.47 -8.21
CA SER A 273 -23.28 -5.23 -9.57
C SER A 273 -24.72 -4.74 -9.64
N ASP A 274 -25.54 -5.01 -8.64
CA ASP A 274 -26.99 -4.66 -8.63
C ASP A 274 -27.26 -3.24 -8.08
N GLY A 275 -26.63 -2.23 -8.66
CA GLY A 275 -26.89 -0.84 -8.30
C GLY A 275 -28.02 -0.21 -9.11
N LYS A 276 -28.32 1.06 -8.83
CA LYS A 276 -29.35 1.88 -9.50
C LYS A 276 -28.84 2.59 -10.75
N MET A 277 -27.54 2.58 -11.02
CA MET A 277 -26.95 3.23 -12.19
C MET A 277 -27.12 2.37 -13.45
N ASP A 278 -27.15 3.03 -14.61
CA ASP A 278 -27.18 2.33 -15.88
C ASP A 278 -25.90 1.50 -16.12
N GLU A 279 -25.98 0.51 -17.03
CA GLU A 279 -24.89 -0.42 -17.29
C GLU A 279 -23.63 0.25 -17.86
N THR A 280 -23.77 1.34 -18.61
CA THR A 280 -22.63 2.10 -19.14
C THR A 280 -21.83 2.77 -18.02
N THR A 281 -22.52 3.42 -17.11
CA THR A 281 -21.91 4.08 -15.95
C THR A 281 -21.27 3.06 -14.99
N LYS A 282 -21.94 1.92 -14.76
CA LYS A 282 -21.37 0.81 -13.98
C LYS A 282 -20.08 0.29 -14.61
N ALA A 283 -20.07 0.08 -15.93
CA ALA A 283 -18.89 -0.41 -16.64
C ALA A 283 -17.70 0.56 -16.55
N LEU A 284 -17.94 1.86 -16.66
CA LEU A 284 -16.90 2.88 -16.51
C LEU A 284 -16.28 2.86 -15.11
N ILE A 285 -17.10 2.80 -14.07
CA ILE A 285 -16.63 2.77 -12.68
C ILE A 285 -15.85 1.48 -12.41
N ILE A 286 -16.33 0.32 -12.85
CA ILE A 286 -15.65 -0.97 -12.67
C ILE A 286 -14.30 -0.99 -13.39
N ASN A 287 -14.22 -0.46 -14.59
CA ASN A 287 -12.98 -0.41 -15.37
C ASN A 287 -11.90 0.46 -14.71
N ASP A 288 -12.28 1.57 -14.09
CA ASP A 288 -11.32 2.44 -13.37
C ASP A 288 -10.76 1.78 -12.11
N TYR A 289 -11.51 0.88 -11.48
CA TYR A 289 -11.05 0.10 -10.32
C TYR A 289 -10.30 -1.18 -10.67
N ALA A 290 -10.47 -1.70 -11.88
CA ALA A 290 -9.80 -2.93 -12.33
C ALA A 290 -8.37 -2.68 -12.86
N ARG A 291 -7.97 -1.43 -13.04
CA ARG A 291 -6.63 -1.01 -13.46
C ARG A 291 -5.78 -0.67 -12.25
#